data_c9727ca91ff0735471cc32d2ffa55776
#
_entry.id   c9727ca91ff0735471cc32d2ffa55776
#
_cell.length_a   1.000
_cell.length_b   1.000
_cell.length_c   1.000
_cell.angle_alpha   90.00
_cell.angle_beta   90.00
_cell.angle_gamma   90.00
#
_symmetry.space_group_name_H-M   'P 1'
#
loop_
_entity.id
_entity.type
_entity.pdbx_description
1 polymer ?
#
loop_
_entity_poly.entity_id
_entity_poly.type
_entity_poly.pdbx_seq_one_letter_code
_entity_poly.pdbx_strand_id
1 'polypeptide(L)'
;MLKKLKKNKAKEKLPMVHILVFYTGERPWNAARQLSELVEVDERFKSYFHDYQMNLIEITGNTSYNFNEEDVHNLFYICRSIYDQSIYEGTINEFGLVKSSVLKVVKTLTDVEWLDLEELEEKEKIEMCEAEKRWLEVKSKEWEAEGIKKGIEQGIEQGIEQGSKNNRKEMYQTMMDKGFSISSIASIFSVSEDSIKKLLMKA
;
A
#
# COMPACT_ATOMS: atom_id res chain seq x y z
N MET A 1 13.01 22.32 39.96
CA MET A 1 13.18 23.30 38.90
C MET A 1 12.52 24.63 39.21
N LEU A 2 11.30 24.69 39.70
CA LEU A 2 10.56 25.92 40.04
C LEU A 2 11.16 26.78 41.19
N LYS A 3 11.97 26.21 42.08
CA LYS A 3 12.63 26.97 43.19
C LYS A 3 13.84 27.79 42.73
N LYS A 4 14.49 27.50 41.56
CA LYS A 4 15.58 28.29 40.98
C LYS A 4 15.09 29.52 40.22
N LEU A 5 13.87 29.51 39.73
CA LEU A 5 13.26 30.62 38.99
C LEU A 5 12.94 31.86 39.85
N LYS A 6 12.95 31.74 41.20
CA LYS A 6 12.64 32.84 42.11
C LYS A 6 13.79 33.80 42.42
N LYS A 7 15.05 33.49 42.06
CA LYS A 7 16.23 34.25 42.49
C LYS A 7 16.83 35.22 41.47
N ASN A 8 16.50 35.11 40.15
CA ASN A 8 16.99 36.07 39.15
C ASN A 8 15.93 36.35 38.08
N LYS A 9 14.96 37.17 38.41
CA LYS A 9 13.79 37.46 37.55
C LYS A 9 14.05 38.36 36.32
N ALA A 10 15.27 38.77 36.03
CA ALA A 10 15.47 39.85 35.05
C ALA A 10 16.37 39.56 33.86
N LYS A 11 17.06 38.42 33.72
CA LYS A 11 18.05 38.24 32.64
C LYS A 11 18.17 36.85 31.98
N GLU A 12 17.51 35.80 32.46
CA GLU A 12 17.58 34.49 31.76
C GLU A 12 16.46 34.37 30.73
N LYS A 13 16.80 34.33 29.45
CA LYS A 13 15.86 33.98 28.40
C LYS A 13 15.46 32.52 28.59
N LEU A 14 14.17 32.23 28.44
CA LEU A 14 13.71 30.86 28.41
C LEU A 14 14.29 30.16 27.19
N PRO A 15 14.64 28.87 27.30
CA PRO A 15 15.06 28.08 26.13
C PRO A 15 13.90 28.00 25.14
N MET A 16 14.24 28.06 23.86
CA MET A 16 13.28 27.85 22.79
C MET A 16 12.74 26.42 22.86
N VAL A 17 11.43 26.27 22.81
CA VAL A 17 10.77 24.97 22.64
C VAL A 17 10.39 24.84 21.18
N HIS A 18 10.92 23.81 20.52
CA HIS A 18 10.57 23.48 19.16
C HIS A 18 9.70 22.22 19.17
N ILE A 19 8.52 22.31 18.57
CA ILE A 19 7.61 21.17 18.46
C ILE A 19 7.81 20.58 17.08
N LEU A 20 8.14 19.28 17.05
CA LEU A 20 8.29 18.50 15.84
C LEU A 20 7.29 17.35 15.87
N VAL A 21 6.53 17.19 14.80
CA VAL A 21 5.64 16.05 14.59
C VAL A 21 6.28 15.10 13.60
N PHE A 22 6.55 13.87 14.03
CA PHE A 22 7.04 12.81 13.17
C PHE A 22 5.87 11.91 12.79
N TYR A 23 5.44 12.00 11.53
CA TYR A 23 4.31 11.25 11.02
C TYR A 23 4.80 9.97 10.31
N THR A 24 4.34 8.83 10.83
CA THR A 24 4.76 7.49 10.39
C THR A 24 3.67 6.75 9.61
N GLY A 25 2.60 7.45 9.20
CA GLY A 25 1.51 6.82 8.46
C GLY A 25 1.91 6.40 7.05
N GLU A 26 1.33 5.31 6.58
CA GLU A 26 1.50 4.77 5.22
C GLU A 26 1.03 5.75 4.13
N ARG A 27 0.01 6.56 4.44
CA ARG A 27 -0.52 7.56 3.50
C ARG A 27 0.06 8.93 3.78
N PRO A 28 0.29 9.77 2.76
CA PRO A 28 0.73 11.15 2.98
C PRO A 28 -0.22 11.92 3.90
N TRP A 29 0.34 12.85 4.67
CA TRP A 29 -0.44 13.73 5.54
C TRP A 29 -1.40 14.59 4.72
N ASN A 30 -2.68 14.56 5.04
CA ASN A 30 -3.74 15.27 4.32
C ASN A 30 -4.54 16.26 5.19
N ALA A 31 -4.10 16.51 6.43
CA ALA A 31 -4.75 17.48 7.31
C ALA A 31 -4.01 18.84 7.30
N ALA A 32 -4.63 19.85 7.89
CA ALA A 32 -4.06 21.18 8.01
C ALA A 32 -2.68 21.15 8.68
N ARG A 33 -1.76 21.98 8.17
CA ARG A 33 -0.38 22.12 8.71
C ARG A 33 -0.19 23.40 9.50
N GLN A 34 -1.14 24.31 9.40
CA GLN A 34 -1.12 25.59 10.12
C GLN A 34 -2.52 25.97 10.61
N LEU A 35 -2.57 26.75 11.68
CA LEU A 35 -3.82 27.12 12.31
C LEU A 35 -4.73 27.95 11.38
N SER A 36 -4.14 28.79 10.52
CA SER A 36 -4.87 29.59 9.52
C SER A 36 -5.66 28.76 8.50
N GLU A 37 -5.34 27.50 8.32
CA GLU A 37 -6.12 26.59 7.44
C GLU A 37 -7.40 26.08 8.12
N LEU A 38 -7.50 26.20 9.46
CA LEU A 38 -8.61 25.70 10.27
C LEU A 38 -9.53 26.81 10.78
N VAL A 39 -9.07 28.07 10.74
CA VAL A 39 -9.77 29.20 11.35
C VAL A 39 -10.00 30.29 10.31
N GLU A 40 -11.23 30.74 10.18
CA GLU A 40 -11.54 31.94 9.40
C GLU A 40 -11.14 33.17 10.22
N VAL A 41 -10.12 33.89 9.75
CA VAL A 41 -9.60 35.08 10.42
C VAL A 41 -10.22 36.32 9.78
N ASP A 42 -11.03 37.07 10.54
CA ASP A 42 -11.59 38.37 10.11
C ASP A 42 -10.43 39.35 9.83
N GLU A 43 -10.47 40.01 8.65
CA GLU A 43 -9.44 40.94 8.19
C GLU A 43 -9.10 42.04 9.25
N ARG A 44 -10.10 42.46 10.04
CA ARG A 44 -9.91 43.45 11.11
C ARG A 44 -9.01 42.99 12.25
N PHE A 45 -8.90 41.68 12.44
CA PHE A 45 -8.10 41.04 13.48
C PHE A 45 -6.86 40.32 12.98
N LYS A 46 -6.60 40.35 11.67
CA LYS A 46 -5.49 39.65 11.02
C LYS A 46 -4.12 40.04 11.61
N SER A 47 -3.94 41.31 12.01
CA SER A 47 -2.71 41.77 12.64
C SER A 47 -2.46 41.25 14.08
N TYR A 48 -3.50 40.69 14.68
CA TYR A 48 -3.44 40.11 16.03
C TYR A 48 -3.41 38.58 15.99
N PHE A 49 -3.63 37.99 14.80
CA PHE A 49 -3.59 36.55 14.63
C PHE A 49 -2.15 36.08 14.52
N HIS A 50 -1.78 35.18 15.42
CA HIS A 50 -0.49 34.49 15.38
C HIS A 50 -0.73 33.08 14.86
N ASP A 51 -0.29 32.83 13.63
CA ASP A 51 -0.41 31.51 13.02
C ASP A 51 0.56 30.53 13.69
N TYR A 52 0.08 29.31 13.88
CA TYR A 52 0.85 28.20 14.39
C TYR A 52 1.11 27.22 13.25
N GLN A 53 2.37 27.14 12.84
CA GLN A 53 2.81 26.16 11.84
C GLN A 53 3.32 24.90 12.54
N MET A 54 2.82 23.75 12.08
CA MET A 54 3.31 22.45 12.51
C MET A 54 4.60 22.10 11.76
N ASN A 55 5.67 21.78 12.49
CA ASN A 55 6.89 21.25 11.90
C ASN A 55 6.69 19.74 11.68
N LEU A 56 6.29 19.37 10.50
CA LEU A 56 5.96 18.00 10.14
C LEU A 56 7.11 17.35 9.37
N ILE A 57 7.56 16.20 9.86
CA ILE A 57 8.38 15.23 9.11
C ILE A 57 7.50 14.04 8.82
N GLU A 58 7.31 13.72 7.56
CA GLU A 58 6.50 12.58 7.12
C GLU A 58 7.34 11.57 6.33
N ILE A 59 7.17 10.28 6.64
CA ILE A 59 7.92 9.20 5.98
C ILE A 59 7.52 9.10 4.51
N THR A 60 6.22 9.16 4.20
CA THR A 60 5.66 8.94 2.86
C THR A 60 5.57 10.19 2.00
N GLY A 61 5.99 11.35 2.51
CA GLY A 61 5.98 12.61 1.74
C GLY A 61 7.07 12.67 0.67
N ASN A 62 6.88 13.54 -0.33
CA ASN A 62 7.86 13.76 -1.42
C ASN A 62 9.12 14.53 -0.98
N THR A 63 9.22 14.93 0.29
CA THR A 63 10.35 15.71 0.79
C THR A 63 11.53 14.80 1.09
N SER A 64 12.69 15.12 0.54
CA SER A 64 13.95 14.49 0.94
C SER A 64 14.46 15.15 2.22
N TYR A 65 14.82 14.32 3.19
CA TYR A 65 15.41 14.75 4.44
C TYR A 65 16.87 14.29 4.51
N ASN A 66 17.72 15.09 5.09
CA ASN A 66 19.12 14.73 5.34
C ASN A 66 19.31 14.59 6.86
N PHE A 67 19.41 13.34 7.31
CA PHE A 67 19.65 13.02 8.71
C PHE A 67 21.15 12.77 8.92
N ASN A 68 21.72 13.39 9.96
CA ASN A 68 23.13 13.21 10.31
C ASN A 68 23.37 11.88 11.04
N GLU A 69 22.36 11.37 11.71
CA GLU A 69 22.41 10.11 12.45
C GLU A 69 21.98 8.94 11.57
N GLU A 70 22.88 7.97 11.40
CA GLU A 70 22.67 6.80 10.55
C GLU A 70 21.42 5.99 10.95
N ASP A 71 21.19 5.82 12.26
CA ASP A 71 20.03 5.07 12.76
C ASP A 71 18.72 5.76 12.37
N VAL A 72 18.67 7.10 12.42
CA VAL A 72 17.47 7.86 12.01
C VAL A 72 17.29 7.81 10.50
N HIS A 73 18.39 7.92 9.76
CA HIS A 73 18.38 7.77 8.30
C HIS A 73 17.81 6.39 7.90
N ASN A 74 18.38 5.33 8.46
CA ASN A 74 17.96 3.96 8.17
C ASN A 74 16.50 3.73 8.54
N LEU A 75 16.07 4.15 9.74
CA LEU A 75 14.68 4.04 10.16
C LEU A 75 13.74 4.70 9.14
N PHE A 76 14.04 5.95 8.77
CA PHE A 76 13.19 6.74 7.90
C PHE A 76 13.11 6.15 6.50
N TYR A 77 14.25 5.86 5.89
CA TYR A 77 14.29 5.41 4.50
C TYR A 77 13.89 3.96 4.31
N ILE A 78 14.14 3.07 5.29
CA ILE A 78 13.62 1.70 5.24
C ILE A 78 12.09 1.70 5.34
N CYS A 79 11.49 2.43 6.29
CA CYS A 79 10.04 2.55 6.36
C CYS A 79 9.44 3.14 5.07
N ARG A 80 10.07 4.16 4.49
CA ARG A 80 9.64 4.77 3.23
C ARG A 80 9.67 3.74 2.09
N SER A 81 10.78 3.02 1.93
CA SER A 81 10.92 2.04 0.85
C SER A 81 9.99 0.83 1.00
N ILE A 82 9.55 0.51 2.22
CA ILE A 82 8.50 -0.48 2.45
C ILE A 82 7.14 0.06 1.98
N TYR A 83 6.79 1.29 2.35
CA TYR A 83 5.49 1.88 2.00
C TYR A 83 5.33 2.17 0.51
N ASP A 84 6.37 2.61 -0.17
CA ASP A 84 6.37 2.86 -1.62
C ASP A 84 6.76 1.63 -2.46
N GLN A 85 7.05 0.51 -1.80
CA GLN A 85 7.45 -0.76 -2.39
C GLN A 85 8.80 -0.75 -3.12
N SER A 86 9.56 0.33 -3.07
CA SER A 86 10.88 0.43 -3.73
C SER A 86 11.94 -0.47 -3.10
N ILE A 87 11.70 -0.94 -1.86
CA ILE A 87 12.57 -1.92 -1.19
C ILE A 87 12.74 -3.20 -2.03
N TYR A 88 11.74 -3.56 -2.81
CA TYR A 88 11.72 -4.74 -3.67
C TYR A 88 12.37 -4.54 -5.03
N GLU A 89 12.77 -3.32 -5.33
CA GLU A 89 13.44 -2.92 -6.57
C GLU A 89 14.96 -2.77 -6.41
N GLY A 90 15.50 -3.25 -5.27
CA GLY A 90 16.94 -3.25 -4.98
C GLY A 90 17.44 -2.11 -4.08
N THR A 91 16.57 -1.20 -3.64
CA THR A 91 16.93 -0.12 -2.70
C THR A 91 17.47 -0.66 -1.37
N ILE A 92 17.09 -1.90 -1.00
CA ILE A 92 17.54 -2.57 0.22
C ILE A 92 19.05 -2.73 0.28
N ASN A 93 19.72 -2.86 -0.88
CA ASN A 93 21.17 -3.03 -0.97
C ASN A 93 21.94 -1.78 -0.52
N GLU A 94 21.29 -0.62 -0.45
CA GLU A 94 21.90 0.63 -0.04
C GLU A 94 22.11 0.72 1.48
N PHE A 95 21.38 -0.09 2.27
CA PHE A 95 21.38 0.00 3.73
C PHE A 95 22.48 -0.83 4.42
N GLY A 96 22.96 -1.90 3.80
CA GLY A 96 24.00 -2.79 4.36
C GLY A 96 23.58 -3.38 5.71
N LEU A 97 24.44 -3.24 6.73
CA LEU A 97 24.22 -3.71 8.09
C LEU A 97 23.43 -2.69 8.92
N VAL A 98 22.22 -3.03 9.29
CA VAL A 98 21.33 -2.18 10.11
C VAL A 98 21.19 -2.75 11.52
N LYS A 99 21.18 -1.87 12.53
CA LYS A 99 20.98 -2.27 13.93
C LYS A 99 19.61 -2.90 14.14
N SER A 100 19.58 -4.00 14.88
CA SER A 100 18.34 -4.68 15.22
C SER A 100 17.35 -3.79 15.99
N SER A 101 17.84 -2.85 16.80
CA SER A 101 17.00 -1.85 17.48
C SER A 101 16.23 -0.97 16.49
N VAL A 102 16.85 -0.57 15.37
CA VAL A 102 16.19 0.20 14.29
C VAL A 102 15.14 -0.67 13.61
N LEU A 103 15.50 -1.91 13.26
CA LEU A 103 14.60 -2.84 12.57
C LEU A 103 13.39 -3.26 13.43
N LYS A 104 13.53 -3.32 14.76
CA LYS A 104 12.38 -3.50 15.67
C LYS A 104 11.38 -2.36 15.56
N VAL A 105 11.86 -1.12 15.45
CA VAL A 105 10.98 0.05 15.25
C VAL A 105 10.37 0.00 13.85
N VAL A 106 11.15 -0.31 12.81
CA VAL A 106 10.64 -0.50 11.44
C VAL A 106 9.50 -1.51 11.46
N LYS A 107 9.70 -2.70 12.04
CA LYS A 107 8.67 -3.74 12.14
C LYS A 107 7.40 -3.24 12.82
N THR A 108 7.55 -2.49 13.92
CA THR A 108 6.42 -1.95 14.66
C THR A 108 5.63 -0.91 13.86
N LEU A 109 6.30 -0.11 13.03
CA LEU A 109 5.67 0.96 12.25
C LEU A 109 5.04 0.45 10.95
N THR A 110 5.63 -0.56 10.33
CA THR A 110 5.26 -1.03 8.99
C THR A 110 4.53 -2.37 8.98
N ASP A 111 4.48 -3.04 10.14
CA ASP A 111 3.87 -4.37 10.33
C ASP A 111 4.37 -5.44 9.35
N VAL A 112 5.63 -5.33 8.90
CA VAL A 112 6.22 -6.30 7.97
C VAL A 112 6.48 -7.64 8.66
N GLU A 113 6.00 -8.72 8.05
CA GLU A 113 6.11 -10.07 8.59
C GLU A 113 7.51 -10.69 8.40
N TRP A 114 8.24 -10.24 7.38
CA TRP A 114 9.54 -10.81 7.02
C TRP A 114 10.70 -10.43 7.96
N LEU A 115 10.52 -9.46 8.87
CA LEU A 115 11.45 -9.20 9.97
C LEU A 115 11.12 -10.13 11.14
N ASP A 116 11.99 -11.08 11.40
CA ASP A 116 11.84 -12.03 12.50
C ASP A 116 12.27 -11.39 13.83
N LEU A 117 11.36 -11.39 14.82
CA LEU A 117 11.63 -10.81 16.14
C LEU A 117 12.69 -11.60 16.92
N GLU A 118 12.72 -12.94 16.81
CA GLU A 118 13.70 -13.77 17.49
C GLU A 118 15.11 -13.46 16.96
N GLU A 119 15.27 -13.38 15.64
CA GLU A 119 16.54 -12.97 15.02
C GLU A 119 16.96 -11.55 15.43
N LEU A 120 16.00 -10.61 15.52
CA LEU A 120 16.26 -9.25 15.98
C LEU A 120 16.68 -9.17 17.46
N GLU A 121 16.35 -10.19 18.27
CA GLU A 121 16.78 -10.29 19.66
C GLU A 121 18.17 -10.90 19.80
N GLU A 122 18.50 -11.86 18.95
CA GLU A 122 19.77 -12.58 18.98
C GLU A 122 20.94 -11.81 18.37
N LYS A 123 20.69 -11.03 17.32
CA LYS A 123 21.72 -10.32 16.56
C LYS A 123 21.69 -8.82 16.85
N GLU A 124 22.86 -8.21 17.05
CA GLU A 124 22.97 -6.76 17.23
C GLU A 124 22.71 -5.99 15.92
N LYS A 125 23.10 -6.57 14.78
CA LYS A 125 22.91 -6.01 13.44
C LYS A 125 22.49 -7.10 12.46
N ILE A 126 21.69 -6.72 11.47
CA ILE A 126 21.25 -7.59 10.38
C ILE A 126 21.65 -6.99 9.06
N GLU A 127 22.14 -7.83 8.16
CA GLU A 127 22.40 -7.45 6.77
C GLU A 127 21.09 -7.45 5.99
N MET A 128 20.76 -6.30 5.42
CA MET A 128 19.46 -6.10 4.74
C MET A 128 19.29 -6.99 3.50
N CYS A 129 20.39 -7.28 2.77
CA CYS A 129 20.34 -8.20 1.62
C CYS A 129 19.90 -9.64 2.01
N GLU A 130 20.28 -10.12 3.21
CA GLU A 130 19.83 -11.43 3.69
C GLU A 130 18.35 -11.40 4.10
N ALA A 131 17.90 -10.29 4.69
CA ALA A 131 16.51 -10.07 5.01
C ALA A 131 15.64 -10.03 3.74
N GLU A 132 16.11 -9.36 2.67
CA GLU A 132 15.44 -9.32 1.36
C GLU A 132 15.29 -10.72 0.76
N LYS A 133 16.36 -11.52 0.75
CA LYS A 133 16.30 -12.89 0.19
C LYS A 133 15.21 -13.72 0.86
N ARG A 134 15.16 -13.68 2.19
CA ARG A 134 14.12 -14.39 2.95
C ARG A 134 12.73 -13.88 2.62
N TRP A 135 12.59 -12.55 2.49
CA TRP A 135 11.31 -11.97 2.10
C TRP A 135 10.89 -12.42 0.69
N LEU A 136 11.81 -12.40 -0.28
CA LEU A 136 11.53 -12.89 -1.65
C LEU A 136 11.11 -14.36 -1.65
N GLU A 137 11.71 -15.21 -0.79
CA GLU A 137 11.30 -16.61 -0.65
C GLU A 137 9.87 -16.76 -0.11
N VAL A 138 9.47 -15.93 0.85
CA VAL A 138 8.11 -15.94 1.38
C VAL A 138 7.13 -15.41 0.33
N LYS A 139 7.42 -14.26 -0.28
CA LYS A 139 6.55 -13.61 -1.26
C LYS A 139 6.41 -14.42 -2.55
N SER A 140 7.47 -15.07 -3.01
CA SER A 140 7.38 -15.93 -4.19
C SER A 140 6.35 -17.06 -4.02
N LYS A 141 6.29 -17.66 -2.83
CA LYS A 141 5.30 -18.69 -2.50
C LYS A 141 3.87 -18.13 -2.45
N GLU A 142 3.69 -16.94 -1.88
CA GLU A 142 2.39 -16.26 -1.86
C GLU A 142 1.92 -15.93 -3.29
N TRP A 143 2.79 -15.34 -4.11
CA TRP A 143 2.49 -15.00 -5.52
C TRP A 143 2.19 -16.22 -6.36
N GLU A 144 2.93 -17.34 -6.16
CA GLU A 144 2.66 -18.60 -6.83
C GLU A 144 1.25 -19.12 -6.44
N ALA A 145 0.92 -19.13 -5.17
CA ALA A 145 -0.39 -19.56 -4.69
C ALA A 145 -1.53 -18.66 -5.21
N GLU A 146 -1.34 -17.35 -5.22
CA GLU A 146 -2.31 -16.41 -5.79
C GLU A 146 -2.45 -16.57 -7.31
N GLY A 147 -1.33 -16.76 -8.02
CA GLY A 147 -1.33 -17.03 -9.45
C GLY A 147 -2.08 -18.31 -9.81
N ILE A 148 -1.85 -19.39 -9.07
CA ILE A 148 -2.58 -20.66 -9.22
C ILE A 148 -4.07 -20.45 -8.98
N LYS A 149 -4.46 -19.76 -7.90
CA LYS A 149 -5.87 -19.48 -7.58
C LYS A 149 -6.54 -18.69 -8.70
N LYS A 150 -5.95 -17.60 -9.16
CA LYS A 150 -6.47 -16.79 -10.27
C LYS A 150 -6.57 -17.60 -11.57
N GLY A 151 -5.57 -18.43 -11.85
CA GLY A 151 -5.57 -19.31 -13.03
C GLY A 151 -6.71 -20.33 -12.98
N ILE A 152 -6.97 -20.93 -11.82
CA ILE A 152 -8.10 -21.86 -11.62
C ILE A 152 -9.43 -21.13 -11.81
N GLU A 153 -9.64 -19.98 -11.19
CA GLU A 153 -10.86 -19.19 -11.30
C GLU A 153 -11.16 -18.81 -12.76
N GLN A 154 -10.16 -18.31 -13.48
CA GLN A 154 -10.28 -17.97 -14.90
C GLN A 154 -10.54 -19.19 -15.76
N GLY A 155 -9.86 -20.31 -15.48
CA GLY A 155 -10.07 -21.57 -16.20
C GLY A 155 -11.49 -22.13 -16.00
N ILE A 156 -12.02 -22.07 -14.79
CA ILE A 156 -13.40 -22.47 -14.49
C ILE A 156 -14.40 -21.58 -15.23
N GLU A 157 -14.25 -20.26 -15.17
CA GLU A 157 -15.12 -19.31 -15.84
C GLU A 157 -15.16 -19.53 -17.36
N GLN A 158 -13.98 -19.65 -17.97
CA GLN A 158 -13.84 -19.93 -19.40
C GLN A 158 -14.45 -21.30 -19.76
N GLY A 159 -14.21 -22.32 -18.91
CA GLY A 159 -14.77 -23.67 -19.11
C GLY A 159 -16.30 -23.67 -19.04
N ILE A 160 -16.90 -22.97 -18.10
CA ILE A 160 -18.36 -22.82 -17.97
C ILE A 160 -18.93 -22.08 -19.19
N GLU A 161 -18.31 -20.99 -19.61
CA GLU A 161 -18.75 -20.22 -20.77
C GLU A 161 -18.68 -21.05 -22.05
N GLN A 162 -17.56 -21.71 -22.28
CA GLN A 162 -17.35 -22.57 -23.48
C GLN A 162 -18.29 -23.78 -23.45
N GLY A 163 -18.41 -24.44 -22.29
CA GLY A 163 -19.34 -25.57 -22.12
C GLY A 163 -20.79 -25.18 -22.38
N SER A 164 -21.22 -24.03 -21.87
CA SER A 164 -22.56 -23.47 -22.11
C SER A 164 -22.79 -23.13 -23.58
N LYS A 165 -21.79 -22.58 -24.28
CA LYS A 165 -21.88 -22.30 -25.73
C LYS A 165 -21.97 -23.59 -26.54
N ASN A 166 -21.14 -24.58 -26.24
CA ASN A 166 -21.15 -25.86 -26.93
C ASN A 166 -22.48 -26.61 -26.73
N ASN A 167 -22.97 -26.67 -25.51
CA ASN A 167 -24.25 -27.30 -25.20
C ASN A 167 -25.41 -26.64 -25.94
N ARG A 168 -25.46 -25.29 -25.98
CA ARG A 168 -26.47 -24.57 -26.77
C ARG A 168 -26.35 -24.87 -28.26
N LYS A 169 -25.13 -24.93 -28.79
CA LYS A 169 -24.87 -25.24 -30.19
C LYS A 169 -25.42 -26.64 -30.55
N GLU A 170 -25.06 -27.66 -29.75
CA GLU A 170 -25.54 -29.02 -29.92
C GLU A 170 -27.07 -29.13 -29.83
N MET A 171 -27.66 -28.42 -28.88
CA MET A 171 -29.11 -28.40 -28.69
C MET A 171 -29.84 -27.75 -29.86
N TYR A 172 -29.34 -26.62 -30.39
CA TYR A 172 -29.93 -25.98 -31.57
C TYR A 172 -29.76 -26.84 -32.82
N GLN A 173 -28.61 -27.49 -33.00
CA GLN A 173 -28.38 -28.40 -34.10
C GLN A 173 -29.35 -29.59 -34.04
N THR A 174 -29.49 -30.23 -32.88
CA THR A 174 -30.41 -31.35 -32.67
C THR A 174 -31.86 -30.98 -32.98
N MET A 175 -32.28 -29.77 -32.63
CA MET A 175 -33.63 -29.29 -32.95
C MET A 175 -33.82 -29.07 -34.45
N MET A 176 -32.80 -28.50 -35.12
CA MET A 176 -32.85 -28.34 -36.58
C MET A 176 -32.92 -29.72 -37.30
N ASP A 177 -32.14 -30.70 -36.85
CA ASP A 177 -32.16 -32.06 -37.41
C ASP A 177 -33.52 -32.74 -37.23
N LYS A 178 -34.28 -32.35 -36.17
CA LYS A 178 -35.67 -32.78 -35.93
C LYS A 178 -36.72 -31.97 -36.72
N GLY A 179 -36.31 -31.04 -37.58
CA GLY A 179 -37.17 -30.28 -38.47
C GLY A 179 -37.72 -28.96 -37.88
N PHE A 180 -37.21 -28.47 -36.74
CA PHE A 180 -37.60 -27.17 -36.25
C PHE A 180 -36.94 -26.06 -37.04
N SER A 181 -37.68 -25.02 -37.37
CA SER A 181 -37.08 -23.82 -38.04
C SER A 181 -36.30 -22.98 -37.04
N ILE A 182 -35.34 -22.21 -37.54
CA ILE A 182 -34.58 -21.26 -36.70
C ILE A 182 -35.51 -20.28 -35.99
N SER A 183 -36.57 -19.81 -36.63
CA SER A 183 -37.59 -18.95 -36.03
C SER A 183 -38.29 -19.60 -34.87
N SER A 184 -38.69 -20.90 -34.99
CA SER A 184 -39.30 -21.65 -33.90
C SER A 184 -38.34 -21.84 -32.72
N ILE A 185 -37.07 -22.15 -32.99
CA ILE A 185 -36.01 -22.30 -31.95
C ILE A 185 -35.81 -20.95 -31.25
N ALA A 186 -35.69 -19.84 -32.00
CA ALA A 186 -35.53 -18.48 -31.45
C ALA A 186 -36.69 -18.11 -30.48
N SER A 187 -37.93 -18.47 -30.88
CA SER A 187 -39.13 -18.26 -30.02
C SER A 187 -39.07 -19.08 -28.74
N ILE A 188 -38.72 -20.35 -28.83
CA ILE A 188 -38.65 -21.28 -27.66
C ILE A 188 -37.63 -20.81 -26.63
N PHE A 189 -36.48 -20.38 -27.07
CA PHE A 189 -35.37 -19.94 -26.17
C PHE A 189 -35.34 -18.45 -25.90
N SER A 190 -36.30 -17.68 -26.44
CA SER A 190 -36.36 -16.22 -26.30
C SER A 190 -35.08 -15.52 -26.71
N VAL A 191 -34.45 -15.97 -27.80
CA VAL A 191 -33.21 -15.39 -28.37
C VAL A 191 -33.44 -14.93 -29.80
N SER A 192 -32.58 -14.05 -30.33
CA SER A 192 -32.69 -13.64 -31.73
C SER A 192 -32.21 -14.73 -32.71
N GLU A 193 -32.82 -14.80 -33.88
CA GLU A 193 -32.38 -15.72 -34.95
C GLU A 193 -30.92 -15.52 -35.35
N ASP A 194 -30.44 -14.24 -35.31
CA ASP A 194 -29.06 -13.92 -35.63
C ASP A 194 -28.09 -14.46 -34.58
N SER A 195 -28.47 -14.55 -33.31
CA SER A 195 -27.67 -15.16 -32.26
C SER A 195 -27.49 -16.66 -32.49
N ILE A 196 -28.56 -17.36 -32.93
CA ILE A 196 -28.51 -18.78 -33.28
C ILE A 196 -27.59 -18.99 -34.47
N LYS A 197 -27.76 -18.21 -35.55
CA LYS A 197 -26.94 -18.29 -36.78
C LYS A 197 -25.47 -18.06 -36.46
N LYS A 198 -25.13 -17.01 -35.66
CA LYS A 198 -23.76 -16.75 -35.26
C LYS A 198 -23.14 -17.87 -34.43
N LEU A 199 -23.91 -18.53 -33.57
CA LEU A 199 -23.43 -19.63 -32.73
C LEU A 199 -23.16 -20.89 -33.57
N LEU A 200 -23.99 -21.15 -34.57
CA LEU A 200 -23.84 -22.31 -35.48
C LEU A 200 -22.71 -22.12 -36.52
N MET A 201 -22.47 -20.85 -36.97
CA MET A 201 -21.44 -20.54 -37.96
C MET A 201 -20.02 -20.48 -37.40
N LYS A 202 -19.83 -20.29 -36.09
CA LYS A 202 -18.48 -20.34 -35.48
C LYS A 202 -18.06 -21.80 -35.34
N ALA A 203 -17.31 -22.28 -36.36
CA ALA A 203 -16.58 -23.54 -36.31
C ALA A 203 -15.38 -23.43 -35.38
#